data_d4c89d24c251106263ad1bc798de7501
#
_entry.id   d4c89d24c251106263ad1bc798de7501
#
_cell.length_a   1.000
_cell.length_b   1.000
_cell.length_c   1.000
_cell.angle_alpha   90.00
_cell.angle_beta   90.00
_cell.angle_gamma   90.00
#
_symmetry.space_group_name_H-M   'P 1'
#
loop_
_entity.id
_entity.type
_entity.pdbx_description
1 polymer ?
#
loop_
_entity_poly.entity_id
_entity_poly.type
_entity_poly.pdbx_seq_one_letter_code
_entity_poly.pdbx_strand_id
1 'polypeptide(L)'
;EDFKEAAIAGRHHGFSNVKETIQEIHQGMSKAYPCGAGIGLMGVSTSGDVALCHRFAGSDDHKLGTVRDGVDREAQARFLDTHHLANKTDCSTCWARPTCSGGCYHEAHTRYGDTTQANLHYCDWIRSWTDVCLKVYAEIADRNPAWLAQFDREPMAEKVS
;
A
#
# COMPACT_ATOMS: atom_id res chain seq x y z
N GLU A 1 15.33 14.13 -8.31
CA GLU A 1 16.80 14.25 -8.39
C GLU A 1 17.39 14.43 -7.00
N ASP A 2 16.97 15.44 -6.22
CA ASP A 2 17.55 15.79 -4.90
C ASP A 2 17.56 14.63 -3.90
N PHE A 3 16.51 13.81 -3.88
CA PHE A 3 16.46 12.62 -3.03
C PHE A 3 17.59 11.63 -3.39
N LYS A 4 17.76 11.37 -4.68
CA LYS A 4 18.77 10.43 -5.19
C LYS A 4 20.17 10.91 -4.82
N GLU A 5 20.48 12.16 -5.09
CA GLU A 5 21.80 12.76 -4.77
C GLU A 5 22.06 12.76 -3.25
N ALA A 6 21.03 13.02 -2.44
CA ALA A 6 21.18 12.93 -0.99
C ALA A 6 21.47 11.48 -0.53
N ALA A 7 20.76 10.49 -1.05
CA ALA A 7 20.97 9.08 -0.72
C ALA A 7 22.35 8.60 -1.15
N ILE A 8 22.79 8.96 -2.36
CA ILE A 8 24.15 8.62 -2.86
C ILE A 8 25.22 9.25 -1.98
N ALA A 9 25.01 10.48 -1.50
CA ALA A 9 25.94 11.16 -0.58
C ALA A 9 25.81 10.70 0.89
N GLY A 10 24.98 9.70 1.19
CA GLY A 10 24.74 9.20 2.55
C GLY A 10 23.97 10.16 3.44
N ARG A 11 23.25 11.12 2.87
CA ARG A 11 22.49 12.13 3.61
C ARG A 11 21.01 11.78 3.69
N HIS A 12 20.36 12.20 4.75
CA HIS A 12 18.91 12.10 4.91
C HIS A 12 18.18 13.12 3.99
N HIS A 13 17.05 12.68 3.41
CA HIS A 13 16.12 13.53 2.69
C HIS A 13 14.67 13.24 3.16
N GLY A 14 13.88 14.30 3.34
CA GLY A 14 12.55 14.21 3.95
C GLY A 14 11.43 13.68 3.03
N PHE A 15 11.72 13.28 1.79
CA PHE A 15 10.69 12.79 0.87
C PHE A 15 10.34 11.31 1.16
N SER A 16 9.43 11.11 2.13
CA SER A 16 9.06 9.79 2.64
C SER A 16 8.50 8.86 1.57
N ASN A 17 7.67 9.34 0.66
CA ASN A 17 7.04 8.51 -0.39
C ASN A 17 8.09 7.77 -1.25
N VAL A 18 9.16 8.46 -1.67
CA VAL A 18 10.24 7.81 -2.43
C VAL A 18 10.97 6.82 -1.54
N LYS A 19 11.29 7.20 -0.29
CA LYS A 19 11.99 6.34 0.65
C LYS A 19 11.22 5.04 0.90
N GLU A 20 9.92 5.13 1.14
CA GLU A 20 9.04 3.97 1.37
C GLU A 20 8.97 3.07 0.14
N THR A 21 8.82 3.64 -1.05
CA THR A 21 8.83 2.86 -2.30
C THR A 21 10.19 2.18 -2.53
N ILE A 22 11.31 2.86 -2.28
CA ILE A 22 12.66 2.27 -2.35
C ILE A 22 12.81 1.11 -1.36
N GLN A 23 12.30 1.28 -0.13
CA GLN A 23 12.28 0.22 0.88
C GLN A 23 11.47 -0.99 0.40
N GLU A 24 10.27 -0.77 -0.13
CA GLU A 24 9.42 -1.84 -0.68
C GLU A 24 10.13 -2.62 -1.80
N ILE A 25 10.80 -1.90 -2.71
CA ILE A 25 11.59 -2.49 -3.79
C ILE A 25 12.75 -3.30 -3.22
N HIS A 26 13.53 -2.74 -2.29
CA HIS A 26 14.68 -3.40 -1.69
C HIS A 26 14.30 -4.69 -0.97
N GLN A 27 13.19 -4.67 -0.26
CA GLN A 27 12.68 -5.83 0.47
C GLN A 27 11.95 -6.85 -0.40
N GLY A 28 11.82 -6.62 -1.70
CA GLY A 28 11.08 -7.47 -2.63
C GLY A 28 9.60 -7.61 -2.23
N MET A 29 9.01 -6.55 -1.67
CA MET A 29 7.63 -6.60 -1.21
C MET A 29 6.66 -6.74 -2.38
N SER A 30 5.68 -7.64 -2.20
CA SER A 30 4.52 -7.77 -3.08
C SER A 30 3.27 -7.67 -2.22
N LYS A 31 2.55 -6.56 -2.35
CA LYS A 31 1.37 -6.29 -1.51
C LYS A 31 0.13 -6.97 -2.06
N ALA A 32 -0.59 -7.67 -1.21
CA ALA A 32 -1.90 -8.24 -1.54
C ALA A 32 -3.00 -7.18 -1.55
N TYR A 33 -2.80 -6.08 -0.81
CA TYR A 33 -3.74 -4.98 -0.64
C TYR A 33 -3.02 -3.64 -0.84
N PRO A 34 -3.70 -2.62 -1.40
CA PRO A 34 -3.06 -1.32 -1.72
C PRO A 34 -2.74 -0.49 -0.48
N CYS A 35 -3.42 -0.73 0.62
CA CYS A 35 -3.26 0.01 1.87
C CYS A 35 -3.80 -0.79 3.07
N GLY A 36 -3.72 -0.19 4.27
CA GLY A 36 -4.19 -0.80 5.50
C GLY A 36 -5.71 -0.74 5.74
N ALA A 37 -6.53 -0.25 4.79
CA ALA A 37 -7.98 -0.16 4.95
C ALA A 37 -8.60 -1.54 5.22
N GLY A 38 -9.41 -1.64 6.28
CA GLY A 38 -9.97 -2.90 6.74
C GLY A 38 -8.98 -3.87 7.40
N ILE A 39 -7.69 -3.55 7.49
CA ILE A 39 -6.66 -4.34 8.15
C ILE A 39 -6.26 -3.69 9.47
N GLY A 40 -5.54 -2.59 9.41
CA GLY A 40 -5.06 -1.82 10.55
C GLY A 40 -5.40 -0.33 10.48
N LEU A 41 -5.94 0.13 9.37
CA LEU A 41 -6.43 1.50 9.18
C LEU A 41 -7.95 1.46 9.09
N MET A 42 -8.62 2.08 10.05
CA MET A 42 -10.08 2.19 10.12
C MET A 42 -10.48 3.63 10.36
N GLY A 43 -11.67 4.00 9.91
CA GLY A 43 -12.30 5.29 10.21
C GLY A 43 -13.36 5.10 11.28
N VAL A 44 -13.53 6.11 12.15
CA VAL A 44 -14.62 6.14 13.13
C VAL A 44 -15.47 7.38 12.85
N SER A 45 -16.79 7.18 12.72
CA SER A 45 -17.75 8.28 12.56
C SER A 45 -18.10 8.93 13.91
N THR A 46 -18.76 10.07 13.89
CA THR A 46 -19.26 10.74 15.10
C THR A 46 -20.36 9.95 15.82
N SER A 47 -21.04 9.02 15.13
CA SER A 47 -22.01 8.08 15.71
C SER A 47 -21.35 6.87 16.38
N GLY A 48 -20.00 6.72 16.24
CA GLY A 48 -19.27 5.59 16.77
C GLY A 48 -19.22 4.37 15.84
N ASP A 49 -19.62 4.52 14.58
CA ASP A 49 -19.49 3.46 13.58
C ASP A 49 -18.06 3.33 13.11
N VAL A 50 -17.58 2.09 12.99
CA VAL A 50 -16.25 1.76 12.46
C VAL A 50 -16.39 1.39 10.99
N ALA A 51 -15.67 2.10 10.12
CA ALA A 51 -15.67 1.91 8.67
C ALA A 51 -14.29 1.46 8.16
N LEU A 52 -14.24 0.98 6.92
CA LEU A 52 -13.02 0.48 6.24
C LEU A 52 -11.80 1.40 6.36
N CYS A 53 -12.00 2.71 6.24
CA CYS A 53 -10.96 3.72 6.47
C CYS A 53 -11.60 5.09 6.73
N HIS A 54 -10.78 6.10 7.03
CA HIS A 54 -11.26 7.48 7.28
C HIS A 54 -12.10 8.07 6.14
N ARG A 55 -11.86 7.67 4.89
CA ARG A 55 -12.63 8.17 3.73
C ARG A 55 -14.03 7.56 3.64
N PHE A 56 -14.26 6.44 4.29
CA PHE A 56 -15.57 5.78 4.40
C PHE A 56 -16.28 6.06 5.73
N ALA A 57 -15.71 6.89 6.62
CA ALA A 57 -16.35 7.23 7.89
C ALA A 57 -17.73 7.86 7.65
N GLY A 58 -18.77 7.27 8.25
CA GLY A 58 -20.15 7.68 8.05
C GLY A 58 -20.87 7.03 6.84
N SER A 59 -20.22 6.10 6.14
CA SER A 59 -20.86 5.30 5.09
C SER A 59 -21.44 4.01 5.68
N ASP A 60 -22.74 3.81 5.53
CA ASP A 60 -23.42 2.59 6.01
C ASP A 60 -22.97 1.34 5.24
N ASP A 61 -22.70 1.48 3.92
CA ASP A 61 -22.31 0.37 3.05
C ASP A 61 -20.90 -0.19 3.35
N HIS A 62 -20.09 0.58 4.09
CA HIS A 62 -18.69 0.24 4.35
C HIS A 62 -18.38 0.13 5.85
N LYS A 63 -19.41 -0.10 6.65
CA LYS A 63 -19.32 -0.28 8.08
C LYS A 63 -18.74 -1.66 8.42
N LEU A 64 -17.79 -1.68 9.35
CA LEU A 64 -17.14 -2.89 9.87
C LEU A 64 -17.46 -3.14 11.35
N GLY A 65 -18.36 -2.37 11.95
CA GLY A 65 -18.69 -2.52 13.36
C GLY A 65 -18.94 -1.20 14.07
N THR A 66 -18.78 -1.19 15.38
CA THR A 66 -18.92 0.00 16.21
C THR A 66 -17.82 0.08 17.26
N VAL A 67 -17.58 1.26 17.82
CA VAL A 67 -16.61 1.42 18.93
C VAL A 67 -17.06 0.69 20.20
N ARG A 68 -18.34 0.36 20.31
CA ARG A 68 -18.90 -0.37 21.44
C ARG A 68 -18.71 -1.87 21.31
N ASP A 69 -19.02 -2.41 20.12
CA ASP A 69 -19.07 -3.86 19.88
C ASP A 69 -17.77 -4.38 19.25
N GLY A 70 -16.92 -3.47 18.79
CA GLY A 70 -15.68 -3.78 18.09
C GLY A 70 -15.89 -4.01 16.59
N VAL A 71 -14.88 -4.62 15.96
CA VAL A 71 -14.87 -4.92 14.54
C VAL A 71 -15.58 -6.25 14.28
N ASP A 72 -16.53 -6.27 13.37
CA ASP A 72 -17.12 -7.50 12.82
C ASP A 72 -16.05 -8.23 11.99
N ARG A 73 -15.52 -9.30 12.58
CA ARG A 73 -14.43 -10.08 11.98
C ARG A 73 -14.85 -10.85 10.75
N GLU A 74 -16.12 -11.23 10.63
CA GLU A 74 -16.63 -11.91 9.44
C GLU A 74 -16.77 -10.92 8.28
N ALA A 75 -17.32 -9.73 8.53
CA ALA A 75 -17.38 -8.67 7.54
C ALA A 75 -15.97 -8.25 7.07
N GLN A 76 -15.03 -8.12 8.01
CA GLN A 76 -13.63 -7.84 7.71
C GLN A 76 -13.02 -8.93 6.82
N ALA A 77 -13.18 -10.19 7.18
CA ALA A 77 -12.65 -11.32 6.42
C ALA A 77 -13.23 -11.39 5.01
N ARG A 78 -14.55 -11.22 4.86
CA ARG A 78 -15.21 -11.17 3.55
C ARG A 78 -14.67 -10.03 2.70
N PHE A 79 -14.47 -8.84 3.28
CA PHE A 79 -13.89 -7.71 2.57
C PHE A 79 -12.48 -8.05 2.07
N LEU A 80 -11.62 -8.57 2.92
CA LEU A 80 -10.23 -8.89 2.55
C LEU A 80 -10.17 -9.98 1.48
N ASP A 81 -10.96 -11.04 1.60
CA ASP A 81 -11.03 -12.09 0.60
C ASP A 81 -11.45 -11.54 -0.77
N THR A 82 -12.55 -10.78 -0.81
CA THR A 82 -13.07 -10.20 -2.05
C THR A 82 -12.08 -9.23 -2.72
N HIS A 83 -11.34 -8.45 -1.91
CA HIS A 83 -10.48 -7.37 -2.41
C HIS A 83 -9.00 -7.76 -2.57
N HIS A 84 -8.68 -9.03 -2.38
CA HIS A 84 -7.32 -9.52 -2.61
C HIS A 84 -6.88 -9.23 -4.06
N LEU A 85 -5.62 -8.80 -4.24
CA LEU A 85 -5.08 -8.43 -5.54
C LEU A 85 -5.27 -9.52 -6.62
N ALA A 86 -5.22 -10.79 -6.23
CA ALA A 86 -5.41 -11.91 -7.15
C ALA A 86 -6.79 -11.91 -7.83
N ASN A 87 -7.80 -11.28 -7.21
CA ASN A 87 -9.15 -11.17 -7.76
C ASN A 87 -9.33 -10.00 -8.72
N LYS A 88 -8.32 -9.14 -8.88
CA LYS A 88 -8.34 -7.99 -9.79
C LYS A 88 -7.75 -8.38 -11.16
N THR A 89 -8.60 -8.79 -12.08
CA THR A 89 -8.20 -9.30 -13.40
C THR A 89 -7.40 -8.30 -14.22
N ASP A 90 -7.77 -7.00 -14.19
CA ASP A 90 -7.05 -5.93 -14.88
C ASP A 90 -5.60 -5.76 -14.40
N CYS A 91 -5.30 -6.21 -13.18
CA CYS A 91 -3.97 -6.15 -12.60
C CYS A 91 -3.10 -7.39 -12.88
N SER A 92 -3.66 -8.46 -13.42
CA SER A 92 -3.01 -9.77 -13.54
C SER A 92 -1.70 -9.74 -14.32
N THR A 93 -1.61 -8.93 -15.38
CA THR A 93 -0.44 -8.79 -16.25
C THR A 93 0.37 -7.51 -15.99
N CYS A 94 -0.01 -6.71 -14.99
CA CYS A 94 0.63 -5.43 -14.73
C CYS A 94 1.95 -5.62 -13.96
N TRP A 95 3.04 -5.11 -14.51
CA TRP A 95 4.37 -5.18 -13.89
C TRP A 95 4.48 -4.33 -12.61
N ALA A 96 3.70 -3.23 -12.47
CA ALA A 96 3.66 -2.40 -11.27
C ALA A 96 2.73 -2.97 -10.17
N ARG A 97 2.10 -4.12 -10.41
CA ARG A 97 1.17 -4.76 -9.48
C ARG A 97 1.72 -4.94 -8.06
N PRO A 98 2.99 -5.35 -7.86
CA PRO A 98 3.51 -5.60 -6.52
C PRO A 98 3.50 -4.38 -5.60
N THR A 99 3.68 -3.18 -6.15
CA THR A 99 3.69 -1.92 -5.40
C THR A 99 2.32 -1.25 -5.34
N CYS A 100 1.50 -1.38 -6.40
CA CYS A 100 0.21 -0.71 -6.55
C CYS A 100 -0.95 -1.43 -5.88
N SER A 101 -1.05 -2.76 -6.07
CA SER A 101 -2.15 -3.63 -5.58
C SER A 101 -3.56 -3.16 -5.95
N GLY A 102 -3.71 -2.53 -7.13
CA GLY A 102 -5.00 -2.12 -7.69
C GLY A 102 -5.53 -0.77 -7.22
N GLY A 103 -4.80 -0.06 -6.37
CA GLY A 103 -5.12 1.31 -5.95
C GLY A 103 -6.21 1.42 -4.86
N CYS A 104 -6.58 2.66 -4.54
CA CYS A 104 -7.43 3.01 -3.41
C CYS A 104 -8.88 2.54 -3.59
N TYR A 105 -9.43 1.84 -2.62
CA TYR A 105 -10.83 1.37 -2.63
C TYR A 105 -11.85 2.51 -2.69
N HIS A 106 -11.61 3.60 -1.98
CA HIS A 106 -12.50 4.75 -2.02
C HIS A 106 -12.52 5.43 -3.38
N GLU A 107 -11.37 5.56 -4.06
CA GLU A 107 -11.33 6.10 -5.42
C GLU A 107 -12.09 5.21 -6.40
N ALA A 108 -11.95 3.88 -6.26
CA ALA A 108 -12.72 2.93 -7.06
C ALA A 108 -14.22 3.08 -6.82
N HIS A 109 -14.64 3.14 -5.56
CA HIS A 109 -16.04 3.37 -5.19
C HIS A 109 -16.60 4.68 -5.76
N THR A 110 -15.87 5.77 -5.58
CA THR A 110 -16.33 7.10 -6.04
C THR A 110 -16.47 7.17 -7.56
N ARG A 111 -15.62 6.47 -8.31
CA ARG A 111 -15.62 6.52 -9.77
C ARG A 111 -16.50 5.48 -10.44
N TYR A 112 -16.55 4.29 -9.87
CA TYR A 112 -17.18 3.13 -10.48
C TYR A 112 -18.37 2.58 -9.68
N GLY A 113 -18.60 3.09 -8.48
CA GLY A 113 -19.60 2.55 -7.54
C GLY A 113 -19.20 1.21 -6.94
N ASP A 114 -17.95 0.76 -7.15
CA ASP A 114 -17.50 -0.58 -6.77
C ASP A 114 -16.06 -0.54 -6.23
N THR A 115 -15.88 -0.96 -4.99
CA THR A 115 -14.57 -1.00 -4.31
C THR A 115 -13.66 -2.12 -4.84
N THR A 116 -14.19 -3.11 -5.53
CA THR A 116 -13.43 -4.25 -6.08
C THR A 116 -12.68 -3.89 -7.36
N GLN A 117 -13.11 -2.86 -8.05
CA GLN A 117 -12.52 -2.41 -9.31
C GLN A 117 -11.08 -1.90 -9.11
N ALA A 118 -10.23 -2.12 -10.10
CA ALA A 118 -8.93 -1.47 -10.16
C ALA A 118 -9.08 0.00 -10.56
N ASN A 119 -8.22 0.88 -10.00
CA ASN A 119 -8.22 2.31 -10.34
C ASN A 119 -7.54 2.56 -11.70
N LEU A 120 -8.17 2.18 -12.81
CA LEU A 120 -7.56 2.20 -14.13
C LEU A 120 -7.07 3.59 -14.55
N HIS A 121 -7.79 4.66 -14.17
CA HIS A 121 -7.39 6.04 -14.44
C HIS A 121 -6.07 6.46 -13.77
N TYR A 122 -5.61 5.69 -12.78
CA TYR A 122 -4.40 5.95 -12.03
C TYR A 122 -3.19 5.14 -12.54
N CYS A 123 -3.43 4.20 -13.46
CA CYS A 123 -2.42 3.23 -13.90
C CYS A 123 -1.17 3.87 -14.51
N ASP A 124 -1.33 4.89 -15.34
CA ASP A 124 -0.19 5.53 -16.00
C ASP A 124 0.69 6.30 -15.00
N TRP A 125 0.04 6.96 -14.05
CA TRP A 125 0.76 7.66 -12.99
C TRP A 125 1.57 6.67 -12.12
N ILE A 126 0.96 5.60 -11.64
CA ILE A 126 1.64 4.66 -10.73
C ILE A 126 2.74 3.86 -11.45
N ARG A 127 2.56 3.54 -12.74
CA ARG A 127 3.61 2.93 -13.55
C ARG A 127 4.79 3.89 -13.71
N SER A 128 4.55 5.16 -14.03
CA SER A 128 5.59 6.18 -14.13
C SER A 128 6.30 6.40 -12.80
N TRP A 129 5.55 6.46 -11.69
CA TRP A 129 6.10 6.55 -10.35
C TRP A 129 7.02 5.37 -10.02
N THR A 130 6.54 4.15 -10.26
CA THR A 130 7.32 2.93 -9.99
C THR A 130 8.57 2.87 -10.85
N ASP A 131 8.49 3.25 -12.13
CA ASP A 131 9.64 3.32 -13.03
C ASP A 131 10.72 4.30 -12.53
N VAL A 132 10.29 5.50 -12.12
CA VAL A 132 11.22 6.48 -11.51
C VAL A 132 11.87 5.92 -10.25
N CYS A 133 11.10 5.29 -9.37
CA CYS A 133 11.64 4.71 -8.13
C CYS A 133 12.61 3.55 -8.41
N LEU A 134 12.33 2.70 -9.41
CA LEU A 134 13.24 1.64 -9.84
C LEU A 134 14.57 2.19 -10.37
N LYS A 135 14.54 3.25 -11.17
CA LYS A 135 15.74 3.93 -11.68
C LYS A 135 16.55 4.55 -10.54
N VAL A 136 15.89 5.23 -9.62
CA VAL A 136 16.53 5.80 -8.42
C VAL A 136 17.18 4.70 -7.56
N TYR A 137 16.44 3.60 -7.35
CA TYR A 137 16.97 2.44 -6.62
C TYR A 137 18.23 1.87 -7.29
N ALA A 138 18.20 1.66 -8.59
CA ALA A 138 19.34 1.11 -9.34
C ALA A 138 20.59 2.00 -9.22
N GLU A 139 20.44 3.33 -9.35
CA GLU A 139 21.55 4.26 -9.20
C GLU A 139 22.11 4.28 -7.76
N ILE A 140 21.25 4.19 -6.75
CA ILE A 140 21.71 4.11 -5.35
C ILE A 140 22.42 2.78 -5.10
N ALA A 141 21.90 1.67 -5.64
CA ALA A 141 22.51 0.35 -5.50
C ALA A 141 23.91 0.28 -6.14
N ASP A 142 24.11 0.97 -7.25
CA ASP A 142 25.40 1.06 -7.94
C ASP A 142 26.40 1.97 -7.21
N ARG A 143 25.97 3.16 -6.77
CA ARG A 143 26.84 4.23 -6.28
C ARG A 143 27.01 4.27 -4.77
N ASN A 144 26.02 3.83 -4.00
CA ASN A 144 26.08 3.75 -2.54
C ASN A 144 25.19 2.62 -2.00
N PRO A 145 25.54 1.34 -2.23
CA PRO A 145 24.75 0.21 -1.74
C PRO A 145 24.63 0.19 -0.21
N ALA A 146 25.60 0.74 0.52
CA ALA A 146 25.55 0.82 1.98
C ALA A 146 24.35 1.65 2.49
N TRP A 147 23.86 2.62 1.72
CA TRP A 147 22.66 3.38 2.08
C TRP A 147 21.41 2.50 2.10
N LEU A 148 21.34 1.46 1.27
CA LEU A 148 20.21 0.53 1.21
C LEU A 148 20.17 -0.44 2.39
N ALA A 149 21.32 -0.69 3.05
CA ALA A 149 21.38 -1.61 4.18
C ALA A 149 20.44 -1.21 5.36
N GLN A 150 20.04 0.06 5.46
CA GLN A 150 19.02 0.50 6.42
C GLN A 150 17.66 -0.16 6.22
N PHE A 151 17.41 -0.79 5.08
CA PHE A 151 16.17 -1.47 4.72
C PHE A 151 16.27 -2.99 4.75
N ASP A 152 17.43 -3.53 5.08
CA ASP A 152 17.59 -4.96 5.23
C ASP A 152 16.62 -5.47 6.32
N ARG A 153 15.95 -6.59 6.04
CA ARG A 153 15.11 -7.22 7.05
C ARG A 153 16.01 -7.84 8.11
N GLU A 154 15.72 -7.58 9.36
CA GLU A 154 16.34 -8.38 10.43
C GLU A 154 16.04 -9.86 10.16
N PRO A 155 17.06 -10.75 10.28
CA PRO A 155 16.80 -12.17 10.16
C PRO A 155 15.74 -12.56 11.19
N MET A 156 14.66 -13.20 10.71
CA MET A 156 13.64 -13.71 11.61
C MET A 156 14.34 -14.63 12.61
N ALA A 157 14.36 -14.23 13.88
CA ALA A 157 14.84 -15.12 14.94
C ALA A 157 14.03 -16.41 14.83
N GLU A 158 14.71 -17.53 14.56
CA GLU A 158 14.08 -18.86 14.63
C GLU A 158 13.43 -18.96 16.02
N LYS A 159 12.10 -18.96 16.03
CA LYS A 159 11.37 -19.37 17.22
C LYS A 159 11.65 -20.84 17.38
N VAL A 160 12.71 -21.15 18.14
CA VAL A 160 12.93 -22.50 18.67
C VAL A 160 11.73 -22.79 19.57
N SER A 161 10.87 -23.68 19.09
CA SER A 161 9.74 -24.27 19.83
C SER A 161 10.21 -25.23 20.88
#